data_7494c820696890d442912be135edf8f0
#
_entry.id   7494c820696890d442912be135edf8f0
#
_cell.length_a   1.000
_cell.length_b   1.000
_cell.length_c   1.000
_cell.angle_alpha   90.00
_cell.angle_beta   90.00
_cell.angle_gamma   90.00
#
_symmetry.space_group_name_H-M   'P 1'
#
loop_
_entity.id
_entity.type
_entity.pdbx_description
1 polymer ?
#
loop_
_entity_poly.entity_id
_entity_poly.type
_entity_poly.pdbx_seq_one_letter_code
_entity_poly.pdbx_strand_id
1 'polypeptide(L)'
;MFFSTFACIFAYFSYLCALKLYKQYLLIPKMDIKIQDISTINEAAREFVSHIGEHRVFAFYGKMGAGKTTFIKAICEELGVDDVITSPTFAIVNEYSSSLSPSTKIFHFDFYRIKKLEEVYDMGYEDYFYSGALCFIEWPELIEELLPEDAVRVTIAEEADGTRTVSF
;
A
#
# COMPACT_ATOMS: atom_id res chain seq x y z
N MET A 1 1.80 12.63 -50.17
CA MET A 1 1.21 11.36 -49.70
C MET A 1 2.20 10.54 -48.86
N PHE A 2 3.07 11.20 -48.04
CA PHE A 2 4.10 10.55 -47.22
C PHE A 2 4.00 10.81 -45.71
N PHE A 3 3.02 11.63 -45.24
CA PHE A 3 2.86 11.98 -43.82
C PHE A 3 2.02 10.98 -43.02
N SER A 4 1.27 10.09 -43.65
CA SER A 4 0.36 9.14 -42.99
C SER A 4 1.09 7.93 -42.41
N THR A 5 2.19 7.52 -43.01
CA THR A 5 2.95 6.28 -42.61
C THR A 5 3.80 6.49 -41.37
N PHE A 6 4.35 7.70 -41.18
CA PHE A 6 5.19 8.01 -40.01
C PHE A 6 4.36 8.10 -38.72
N ALA A 7 3.15 8.66 -38.78
CA ALA A 7 2.26 8.75 -37.63
C ALA A 7 1.80 7.37 -37.13
N CYS A 8 1.51 6.44 -38.05
CA CYS A 8 1.17 5.06 -37.71
C CYS A 8 2.35 4.29 -37.09
N ILE A 9 3.56 4.51 -37.56
CA ILE A 9 4.77 3.84 -37.02
C ILE A 9 5.06 4.35 -35.61
N PHE A 10 4.90 5.66 -35.36
CA PHE A 10 5.09 6.26 -34.04
C PHE A 10 4.05 5.77 -33.01
N ALA A 11 2.79 5.68 -33.41
CA ALA A 11 1.70 5.14 -32.58
C ALA A 11 1.92 3.64 -32.28
N TYR A 12 2.39 2.87 -33.26
CA TYR A 12 2.69 1.45 -33.07
C TYR A 12 3.91 1.24 -32.14
N PHE A 13 4.95 2.07 -32.24
CA PHE A 13 6.12 2.03 -31.36
C PHE A 13 5.77 2.45 -29.93
N SER A 14 4.92 3.47 -29.77
CA SER A 14 4.39 3.90 -28.47
C SER A 14 3.53 2.80 -27.83
N TYR A 15 2.69 2.13 -28.62
CA TYR A 15 1.88 1.00 -28.14
C TYR A 15 2.73 -0.22 -27.75
N LEU A 16 3.78 -0.54 -28.52
CA LEU A 16 4.72 -1.62 -28.18
C LEU A 16 5.56 -1.29 -26.95
N CYS A 17 5.95 -0.03 -26.75
CA CYS A 17 6.64 0.43 -25.55
C CYS A 17 5.74 0.33 -24.32
N ALA A 18 4.46 0.75 -24.44
CA ALA A 18 3.46 0.61 -23.39
C ALA A 18 3.17 -0.87 -23.07
N LEU A 19 3.07 -1.74 -24.09
CA LEU A 19 2.93 -3.19 -23.87
C LEU A 19 4.17 -3.83 -23.23
N LYS A 20 5.37 -3.35 -23.55
CA LYS A 20 6.61 -3.84 -22.94
C LYS A 20 6.73 -3.40 -21.48
N LEU A 21 6.37 -2.15 -21.17
CA LEU A 21 6.27 -1.63 -19.81
C LEU A 21 5.16 -2.35 -19.04
N TYR A 22 3.99 -2.58 -19.65
CA TYR A 22 2.90 -3.34 -19.04
C TYR A 22 3.27 -4.79 -18.75
N LYS A 23 4.01 -5.47 -19.67
CA LYS A 23 4.56 -6.82 -19.42
C LYS A 23 5.66 -6.83 -18.37
N GLN A 24 6.46 -5.78 -18.27
CA GLN A 24 7.48 -5.64 -17.22
C GLN A 24 6.83 -5.39 -15.85
N TYR A 25 5.70 -4.69 -15.81
CA TYR A 25 4.86 -4.50 -14.62
C TYR A 25 4.19 -5.81 -14.16
N LEU A 26 3.82 -6.70 -15.10
CA LEU A 26 3.29 -8.04 -14.83
C LEU A 26 4.36 -9.07 -14.41
N LEU A 27 5.66 -8.73 -14.53
CA LEU A 27 6.80 -9.58 -14.21
C LEU A 27 7.56 -9.13 -12.95
N ILE A 28 7.03 -8.18 -12.16
CA ILE A 28 7.52 -7.97 -10.80
C ILE A 28 7.17 -9.26 -10.05
N PRO A 29 8.15 -10.03 -9.57
CA PRO A 29 7.87 -11.24 -8.82
C PRO A 29 7.03 -10.83 -7.62
N LYS A 30 5.79 -11.28 -7.59
CA LYS A 30 4.90 -11.10 -6.46
C LYS A 30 5.57 -11.75 -5.27
N MET A 31 5.83 -10.95 -4.25
CA MET A 31 6.41 -11.45 -3.02
C MET A 31 5.31 -11.95 -2.10
N ASP A 32 5.48 -13.15 -1.57
CA ASP A 32 4.54 -13.75 -0.64
C ASP A 32 5.24 -14.02 0.69
N ILE A 33 4.79 -13.36 1.76
CA ILE A 33 5.22 -13.57 3.14
C ILE A 33 4.14 -14.39 3.85
N LYS A 34 4.52 -15.47 4.52
CA LYS A 34 3.59 -16.31 5.29
C LYS A 34 3.65 -15.99 6.77
N ILE A 35 2.48 -15.76 7.36
CA ILE A 35 2.28 -15.60 8.79
C ILE A 35 1.58 -16.88 9.29
N GLN A 36 2.33 -17.75 9.95
CA GLN A 36 1.84 -19.03 10.45
C GLN A 36 0.77 -18.82 11.53
N ASP A 37 1.08 -17.94 12.47
CA ASP A 37 0.23 -17.53 13.58
C ASP A 37 0.68 -16.14 14.10
N ILE A 38 0.00 -15.63 15.13
CA ILE A 38 0.26 -14.29 15.66
C ILE A 38 1.68 -14.15 16.24
N SER A 39 2.33 -15.24 16.69
CA SER A 39 3.69 -15.17 17.25
C SER A 39 4.74 -14.92 16.18
N THR A 40 4.46 -15.22 14.93
CA THR A 40 5.39 -15.04 13.79
C THR A 40 5.17 -13.72 13.06
N ILE A 41 4.21 -12.89 13.50
CA ILE A 41 3.84 -11.65 12.81
C ILE A 41 4.99 -10.63 12.76
N ASN A 42 5.81 -10.55 13.81
CA ASN A 42 6.93 -9.61 13.87
C ASN A 42 8.06 -10.00 12.89
N GLU A 43 8.28 -11.30 12.67
CA GLU A 43 9.21 -11.76 11.64
C GLU A 43 8.73 -11.38 10.25
N ALA A 44 7.44 -11.58 9.98
CA ALA A 44 6.80 -11.20 8.73
C ALA A 44 6.84 -9.67 8.52
N ALA A 45 6.63 -8.88 9.58
CA ALA A 45 6.72 -7.42 9.53
C ALA A 45 8.15 -6.96 9.21
N ARG A 46 9.17 -7.58 9.81
CA ARG A 46 10.59 -7.29 9.53
C ARG A 46 10.94 -7.60 8.09
N GLU A 47 10.46 -8.73 7.57
CA GLU A 47 10.63 -9.09 6.16
C GLU A 47 9.97 -8.07 5.23
N PHE A 48 8.73 -7.67 5.52
CA PHE A 48 8.03 -6.63 4.76
C PHE A 48 8.78 -5.30 4.79
N VAL A 49 9.21 -4.82 5.96
CA VAL A 49 9.97 -3.57 6.13
C VAL A 49 11.26 -3.58 5.31
N SER A 50 11.96 -4.73 5.23
CA SER A 50 13.18 -4.86 4.42
C SER A 50 12.95 -4.67 2.91
N HIS A 51 11.70 -4.74 2.45
CA HIS A 51 11.30 -4.60 1.05
C HIS A 51 10.53 -3.32 0.74
N ILE A 52 10.33 -2.42 1.72
CA ILE A 52 9.66 -1.12 1.50
C ILE A 52 10.38 -0.30 0.42
N GLY A 53 11.71 -0.31 0.40
CA GLY A 53 12.52 0.43 -0.58
C GLY A 53 12.16 1.92 -0.64
N GLU A 54 11.97 2.42 -1.86
CA GLU A 54 11.60 3.82 -2.12
C GLU A 54 10.08 4.06 -2.11
N HIS A 55 9.27 3.01 -1.98
CA HIS A 55 7.82 3.15 -1.93
C HIS A 55 7.36 3.82 -0.65
N ARG A 56 6.31 4.63 -0.75
CA ARG A 56 5.78 5.40 0.40
C ARG A 56 4.32 5.10 0.69
N VAL A 57 3.55 4.65 -0.27
CA VAL A 57 2.11 4.39 -0.11
C VAL A 57 1.84 2.90 -0.30
N PHE A 58 1.23 2.27 0.69
CA PHE A 58 0.90 0.84 0.73
C PHE A 58 -0.59 0.65 0.99
N ALA A 59 -1.29 0.10 -0.01
CA ALA A 59 -2.74 -0.10 0.03
C ALA A 59 -3.06 -1.56 0.39
N PHE A 60 -3.63 -1.77 1.59
CA PHE A 60 -3.89 -3.09 2.18
C PHE A 60 -5.29 -3.58 1.86
N TYR A 61 -5.37 -4.60 1.04
CA TYR A 61 -6.59 -5.30 0.64
C TYR A 61 -6.77 -6.60 1.42
N GLY A 62 -7.99 -6.95 1.70
CA GLY A 62 -8.33 -8.20 2.37
C GLY A 62 -9.67 -8.10 3.10
N LYS A 63 -10.30 -9.24 3.32
CA LYS A 63 -11.59 -9.34 4.02
C LYS A 63 -11.52 -8.73 5.43
N MET A 64 -12.68 -8.42 6.00
CA MET A 64 -12.76 -8.10 7.42
C MET A 64 -12.22 -9.28 8.25
N GLY A 65 -11.36 -8.98 9.25
CA GLY A 65 -10.72 -10.00 10.06
C GLY A 65 -9.48 -10.67 9.44
N ALA A 66 -9.09 -10.36 8.19
CA ALA A 66 -7.89 -10.92 7.57
C ALA A 66 -6.57 -10.57 8.28
N GLY A 67 -6.58 -9.55 9.16
CA GLY A 67 -5.41 -9.15 9.94
C GLY A 67 -4.69 -7.90 9.44
N LYS A 68 -5.30 -7.09 8.57
CA LYS A 68 -4.70 -5.85 8.03
C LYS A 68 -4.16 -4.95 9.15
N THR A 69 -5.03 -4.51 10.05
CA THR A 69 -4.66 -3.66 11.18
C THR A 69 -3.58 -4.31 12.07
N THR A 70 -3.68 -5.62 12.30
CA THR A 70 -2.72 -6.35 13.14
C THR A 70 -1.34 -6.36 12.49
N PHE A 71 -1.28 -6.56 11.17
CA PHE A 71 -0.02 -6.56 10.44
C PHE A 71 0.57 -5.15 10.32
N ILE A 72 -0.25 -4.13 10.05
CA ILE A 72 0.20 -2.72 10.04
C ILE A 72 0.78 -2.31 11.41
N LYS A 73 0.17 -2.75 12.52
CA LYS A 73 0.73 -2.53 13.86
C LYS A 73 2.13 -3.12 13.99
N ALA A 74 2.31 -4.38 13.62
CA ALA A 74 3.61 -5.03 13.68
C ALA A 74 4.66 -4.32 12.77
N ILE A 75 4.25 -3.82 11.59
CA ILE A 75 5.11 -3.00 10.72
C ILE A 75 5.51 -1.69 11.43
N CYS A 76 4.56 -0.98 12.04
CA CYS A 76 4.85 0.27 12.76
C CYS A 76 5.78 0.03 13.95
N GLU A 77 5.60 -1.06 14.71
CA GLU A 77 6.49 -1.46 15.80
C GLU A 77 7.91 -1.74 15.29
N GLU A 78 8.06 -2.46 14.16
CA GLU A 78 9.36 -2.72 13.53
C GLU A 78 10.02 -1.44 13.00
N LEU A 79 9.22 -0.44 12.58
CA LEU A 79 9.67 0.90 12.19
C LEU A 79 10.01 1.80 13.39
N GLY A 80 9.89 1.31 14.62
CA GLY A 80 10.24 2.04 15.85
C GLY A 80 9.17 3.03 16.31
N VAL A 81 7.89 2.73 16.10
CA VAL A 81 6.79 3.47 16.73
C VAL A 81 6.60 2.96 18.14
N ASP A 82 6.82 3.83 19.14
CA ASP A 82 6.66 3.51 20.56
C ASP A 82 5.24 3.78 21.09
N ASP A 83 4.42 4.46 20.30
CA ASP A 83 3.02 4.81 20.63
C ASP A 83 2.11 3.59 20.59
N VAL A 84 0.98 3.67 21.29
CA VAL A 84 -0.08 2.65 21.21
C VAL A 84 -0.77 2.74 19.84
N ILE A 85 -0.46 1.79 18.98
CA ILE A 85 -0.99 1.76 17.62
C ILE A 85 -2.42 1.19 17.63
N THR A 86 -3.38 2.00 17.19
CA THR A 86 -4.80 1.62 17.10
C THR A 86 -5.30 1.76 15.66
N SER A 87 -6.39 1.03 15.31
CA SER A 87 -7.06 1.29 14.03
C SER A 87 -7.69 2.67 14.06
N PRO A 88 -7.47 3.52 13.03
CA PRO A 88 -8.07 4.86 12.93
C PRO A 88 -9.50 4.84 12.41
N THR A 89 -10.26 3.75 12.61
CA THR A 89 -11.63 3.58 12.07
C THR A 89 -12.57 4.77 12.38
N PHE A 90 -12.33 5.52 13.45
CA PHE A 90 -13.12 6.71 13.80
C PHE A 90 -12.46 8.03 13.39
N ALA A 91 -11.13 8.08 13.40
CA ALA A 91 -10.36 9.29 13.09
C ALA A 91 -9.99 9.39 11.62
N ILE A 92 -10.17 8.28 10.84
CA ILE A 92 -9.77 8.09 9.44
C ILE A 92 -8.26 7.97 9.28
N VAL A 93 -7.47 8.80 9.96
CA VAL A 93 -6.00 8.78 9.93
C VAL A 93 -5.43 8.95 11.34
N ASN A 94 -4.39 8.17 11.64
CA ASN A 94 -3.49 8.37 12.77
C ASN A 94 -2.10 8.70 12.24
N GLU A 95 -1.42 9.63 12.91
CA GLU A 95 -0.02 10.00 12.67
C GLU A 95 0.86 9.41 13.77
N TYR A 96 1.96 8.79 13.36
CA TYR A 96 2.99 8.26 14.26
C TYR A 96 4.36 8.79 13.86
N SER A 97 5.27 8.77 14.83
CA SER A 97 6.68 9.11 14.61
C SER A 97 7.56 7.92 14.98
N SER A 98 8.59 7.67 14.19
CA SER A 98 9.57 6.63 14.47
C SER A 98 10.61 7.13 15.47
N SER A 99 10.87 6.38 16.55
CA SER A 99 11.97 6.65 17.48
C SER A 99 13.34 6.33 16.86
N LEU A 100 13.38 5.43 15.86
CA LEU A 100 14.60 5.09 15.12
C LEU A 100 14.99 6.19 14.10
N SER A 101 14.00 6.93 13.59
CA SER A 101 14.20 8.02 12.64
C SER A 101 13.17 9.14 12.90
N PRO A 102 13.46 10.09 13.81
CA PRO A 102 12.48 11.12 14.21
C PRO A 102 11.93 12.01 13.08
N SER A 103 12.60 12.05 11.94
CA SER A 103 12.12 12.74 10.74
C SER A 103 11.14 11.90 9.91
N THR A 104 11.00 10.61 10.21
CA THR A 104 10.10 9.71 9.48
C THR A 104 8.73 9.75 10.13
N LYS A 105 7.77 10.34 9.41
CA LYS A 105 6.36 10.27 9.75
C LYS A 105 5.72 9.03 9.13
N ILE A 106 4.76 8.47 9.83
CA ILE A 106 4.00 7.30 9.40
C ILE A 106 2.52 7.66 9.56
N PHE A 107 1.76 7.52 8.48
CA PHE A 107 0.32 7.73 8.48
C PHE A 107 -0.39 6.38 8.29
N HIS A 108 -1.31 6.09 9.19
CA HIS A 108 -2.16 4.91 9.12
C HIS A 108 -3.59 5.34 8.86
N PHE A 109 -4.16 4.93 7.73
CA PHE A 109 -5.52 5.25 7.29
C PHE A 109 -6.42 4.02 7.38
N ASP A 110 -7.70 4.27 7.72
CA ASP A 110 -8.76 3.26 7.66
C ASP A 110 -10.01 3.88 7.04
N PHE A 111 -10.27 3.55 5.77
CA PHE A 111 -11.40 4.09 5.02
C PHE A 111 -12.69 3.25 5.13
N TYR A 112 -12.74 2.24 6.00
CA TYR A 112 -13.90 1.35 6.14
C TYR A 112 -15.25 2.08 6.33
N ARG A 113 -15.22 3.23 7.01
CA ARG A 113 -16.44 4.00 7.33
C ARG A 113 -16.75 5.13 6.37
N ILE A 114 -15.86 5.43 5.45
CA ILE A 114 -16.09 6.44 4.41
C ILE A 114 -17.27 6.01 3.56
N LYS A 115 -18.18 6.94 3.31
CA LYS A 115 -19.39 6.71 2.50
C LYS A 115 -19.33 7.44 1.17
N LYS A 116 -18.55 8.50 1.10
CA LYS A 116 -18.41 9.36 -0.06
C LYS A 116 -16.97 9.80 -0.22
N LEU A 117 -16.54 9.88 -1.46
CA LEU A 117 -15.18 10.29 -1.80
C LEU A 117 -14.87 11.74 -1.41
N GLU A 118 -15.91 12.60 -1.35
CA GLU A 118 -15.80 13.98 -0.90
C GLU A 118 -15.21 14.10 0.52
N GLU A 119 -15.50 13.13 1.40
CA GLU A 119 -14.92 13.10 2.76
C GLU A 119 -13.38 12.97 2.72
N VAL A 120 -12.84 12.29 1.72
CA VAL A 120 -11.40 12.13 1.53
C VAL A 120 -10.77 13.39 0.94
N TYR A 121 -11.47 14.07 0.01
CA TYR A 121 -11.02 15.38 -0.48
C TYR A 121 -11.01 16.43 0.64
N ASP A 122 -12.04 16.46 1.47
CA ASP A 122 -12.19 17.43 2.58
C ASP A 122 -11.08 17.28 3.64
N MET A 123 -10.53 16.07 3.84
CA MET A 123 -9.41 15.86 4.76
C MET A 123 -8.04 16.27 4.17
N GLY A 124 -7.95 16.60 2.89
CA GLY A 124 -6.70 16.98 2.24
C GLY A 124 -5.73 15.81 2.07
N TYR A 125 -6.22 14.67 1.58
CA TYR A 125 -5.44 13.42 1.43
C TYR A 125 -4.11 13.62 0.69
N GLU A 126 -4.03 14.57 -0.24
CA GLU A 126 -2.84 14.87 -1.04
C GLU A 126 -1.65 15.28 -0.15
N ASP A 127 -1.90 16.03 0.93
CA ASP A 127 -0.88 16.48 1.87
C ASP A 127 -0.20 15.29 2.59
N TYR A 128 -0.86 14.15 2.64
CA TYR A 128 -0.31 12.92 3.22
C TYR A 128 0.35 12.04 2.15
N PHE A 129 -0.36 11.72 1.07
CA PHE A 129 0.09 10.75 0.06
C PHE A 129 1.32 11.23 -0.71
N TYR A 130 1.48 12.55 -0.87
CA TYR A 130 2.62 13.16 -1.57
C TYR A 130 3.64 13.83 -0.62
N SER A 131 3.53 13.59 0.70
CA SER A 131 4.46 14.14 1.70
C SER A 131 5.85 13.50 1.70
N GLY A 132 5.99 12.32 1.11
CA GLY A 132 7.16 11.46 1.25
C GLY A 132 7.19 10.63 2.54
N ALA A 133 6.19 10.76 3.41
CA ALA A 133 6.00 9.91 4.58
C ALA A 133 5.48 8.52 4.19
N LEU A 134 5.63 7.54 5.10
CA LEU A 134 5.02 6.22 4.90
C LEU A 134 3.51 6.30 5.17
N CYS A 135 2.71 5.81 4.22
CA CYS A 135 1.27 5.75 4.32
C CYS A 135 0.82 4.28 4.22
N PHE A 136 0.19 3.77 5.26
CA PHE A 136 -0.44 2.46 5.30
C PHE A 136 -1.96 2.63 5.27
N ILE A 137 -2.63 2.09 4.25
CA ILE A 137 -4.03 2.38 3.94
C ILE A 137 -4.84 1.10 4.02
N GLU A 138 -5.80 1.03 4.96
CA GLU A 138 -6.80 -0.02 5.01
C GLU A 138 -8.07 0.38 4.24
N TRP A 139 -8.72 -0.61 3.62
CA TRP A 139 -9.94 -0.44 2.84
C TRP A 139 -9.80 0.55 1.68
N PRO A 140 -8.76 0.40 0.84
CA PRO A 140 -8.48 1.32 -0.25
C PRO A 140 -9.51 1.25 -1.39
N GLU A 141 -10.43 0.28 -1.39
CA GLU A 141 -11.41 0.04 -2.45
C GLU A 141 -12.30 1.25 -2.74
N LEU A 142 -12.55 2.10 -1.72
CA LEU A 142 -13.38 3.31 -1.87
C LEU A 142 -12.60 4.50 -2.43
N ILE A 143 -11.27 4.42 -2.46
CA ILE A 143 -10.39 5.53 -2.83
C ILE A 143 -9.37 5.13 -3.91
N GLU A 144 -9.59 4.01 -4.62
CA GLU A 144 -8.63 3.49 -5.62
C GLU A 144 -8.22 4.55 -6.66
N GLU A 145 -9.13 5.41 -7.07
CA GLU A 145 -8.85 6.48 -8.04
C GLU A 145 -7.98 7.62 -7.49
N LEU A 146 -7.80 7.70 -6.16
CA LEU A 146 -6.98 8.71 -5.49
C LEU A 146 -5.58 8.20 -5.12
N LEU A 147 -5.35 6.88 -5.24
CA LEU A 147 -4.07 6.30 -4.93
C LEU A 147 -3.00 6.78 -5.93
N PRO A 148 -1.77 7.10 -5.46
CA PRO A 148 -0.64 7.33 -6.36
C PRO A 148 -0.40 6.15 -7.30
N GLU A 149 0.09 6.41 -8.51
CA GLU A 149 0.37 5.36 -9.51
C GLU A 149 1.43 4.34 -9.03
N ASP A 150 2.33 4.76 -8.14
CA ASP A 150 3.39 3.94 -7.53
C ASP A 150 2.99 3.31 -6.19
N ALA A 151 1.71 3.46 -5.79
CA ALA A 151 1.20 2.82 -4.58
C ALA A 151 1.30 1.29 -4.68
N VAL A 152 1.90 0.68 -3.66
CA VAL A 152 2.07 -0.77 -3.60
C VAL A 152 0.77 -1.42 -3.13
N ARG A 153 0.25 -2.34 -3.95
CA ARG A 153 -0.90 -3.16 -3.57
C ARG A 153 -0.45 -4.31 -2.67
N VAL A 154 -0.91 -4.32 -1.43
CA VAL A 154 -0.66 -5.39 -0.46
C VAL A 154 -1.95 -6.16 -0.23
N THR A 155 -1.95 -7.47 -0.44
CA THR A 155 -3.12 -8.32 -0.22
C THR A 155 -2.86 -9.24 0.96
N ILE A 156 -3.78 -9.29 1.93
CA ILE A 156 -3.73 -10.24 3.05
C ILE A 156 -4.89 -11.23 2.89
N ALA A 157 -4.55 -12.51 2.73
CA ALA A 157 -5.50 -13.61 2.62
C ALA A 157 -5.32 -14.59 3.78
N GLU A 158 -6.44 -15.05 4.35
CA GLU A 158 -6.46 -16.15 5.31
C GLU A 158 -6.66 -17.46 4.53
N GLU A 159 -5.74 -18.40 4.74
CA GLU A 159 -5.76 -19.72 4.13
C GLU A 159 -6.67 -20.69 4.91
N ALA A 160 -6.98 -21.83 4.30
CA ALA A 160 -7.88 -22.83 4.90
C ALA A 160 -7.35 -23.43 6.20
N ASP A 161 -6.04 -23.40 6.42
CA ASP A 161 -5.36 -23.89 7.62
C ASP A 161 -5.21 -22.83 8.72
N GLY A 162 -5.73 -21.60 8.49
CA GLY A 162 -5.64 -20.46 9.42
C GLY A 162 -4.36 -19.67 9.30
N THR A 163 -3.40 -20.05 8.45
CA THR A 163 -2.26 -19.21 8.10
C THR A 163 -2.69 -17.99 7.30
N ARG A 164 -1.86 -16.98 7.22
CA ARG A 164 -2.11 -15.81 6.40
C ARG A 164 -0.98 -15.62 5.41
N THR A 165 -1.35 -15.26 4.18
CA THR A 165 -0.39 -14.90 3.13
C THR A 165 -0.52 -13.41 2.86
N VAL A 166 0.61 -12.70 2.98
CA VAL A 166 0.76 -11.29 2.60
C VAL A 166 1.47 -11.27 1.26
N SER A 167 0.81 -10.71 0.24
CA SER A 167 1.33 -10.64 -1.13
C SER A 167 1.45 -9.18 -1.60
N PHE A 168 2.60 -8.79 -2.16
CA PHE A 168 2.87 -7.44 -2.67
C PHE A 168 3.95 -7.42 -3.77
#